data_0751f81a2957dcce9b1d2a0144b251de
#
_entry.id   0751f81a2957dcce9b1d2a0144b251de
#
_cell.length_a   1.000
_cell.length_b   1.000
_cell.length_c   1.000
_cell.angle_alpha   90.00
_cell.angle_beta   90.00
_cell.angle_gamma   90.00
#
_symmetry.space_group_name_H-M   'P 1'
#
loop_
_entity.id
_entity.type
_entity.pdbx_description
1 polymer ?
#
loop_
_entity_poly.entity_id
_entity_poly.type
_entity_poly.pdbx_seq_one_letter_code
_entity_poly.pdbx_strand_id
1 'polypeptide(L)'
;MLEKSGSDAAIISRSGTDLTRFHIRYSHSGFTLKKNENTPWSVRQLYYGCEDQKPSIFDQGLSGFLMTHDDNIPSYVSVLLLPKPETDAMAKTALDNKLSVELLGNDYSANAYAFSTIYQNCNQWVAEMLAFAWGNLSSNDDFRNKAQAWLKANAYKPTDIDAKYSYVVWVGHMIPLLHTKDHPSENIDRKIFQVSMPAAIEEFVKNRVDNVSRVEMCLKDNRIVIHRGWDSIADGCIAGPEDDVLPAS
;
A
#
# COMPACT_ATOMS: atom_id res chain seq x y z
N MET A 1 13.37 13.44 6.78
CA MET A 1 13.56 11.99 7.01
C MET A 1 14.10 11.30 5.75
N LEU A 2 13.37 11.25 4.66
CA LEU A 2 13.76 10.57 3.42
C LEU A 2 15.15 11.00 2.90
N GLU A 3 15.42 12.31 2.81
CA GLU A 3 16.74 12.80 2.38
C GLU A 3 17.92 12.34 3.27
N LYS A 4 17.65 12.14 4.56
CA LYS A 4 18.67 11.71 5.54
C LYS A 4 18.80 10.19 5.65
N SER A 5 17.93 9.43 5.03
CA SER A 5 17.94 7.95 5.10
C SER A 5 19.06 7.31 4.30
N GLY A 6 19.64 8.04 3.33
CA GLY A 6 20.59 7.47 2.36
C GLY A 6 19.95 6.57 1.30
N SER A 7 18.62 6.38 1.34
CA SER A 7 17.86 5.58 0.36
C SER A 7 17.37 6.45 -0.80
N ASP A 8 17.26 5.88 -1.98
CA ASP A 8 16.69 6.55 -3.17
C ASP A 8 15.20 6.25 -3.35
N ALA A 9 14.63 5.33 -2.56
CA ALA A 9 13.22 4.98 -2.58
C ALA A 9 12.76 4.44 -1.22
N ALA A 10 11.45 4.47 -0.98
CA ALA A 10 10.83 3.84 0.17
C ALA A 10 9.41 3.36 -0.19
N ILE A 11 8.88 2.42 0.56
CA ILE A 11 7.45 2.08 0.51
C ILE A 11 6.74 3.03 1.47
N ILE A 12 5.68 3.66 1.00
CA ILE A 12 4.88 4.56 1.81
C ILE A 12 3.43 4.09 1.83
N SER A 13 2.83 4.12 3.01
CA SER A 13 1.42 3.77 3.21
C SER A 13 0.72 4.89 3.97
N ARG A 14 -0.56 5.11 3.69
CA ARG A 14 -1.35 6.12 4.40
C ARG A 14 -2.74 5.63 4.76
N SER A 15 -3.30 6.21 5.80
CA SER A 15 -4.75 6.18 6.03
C SER A 15 -5.43 6.95 4.90
N GLY A 16 -6.60 6.53 4.53
CA GLY A 16 -7.44 7.15 3.52
C GLY A 16 -8.90 6.86 3.88
N THR A 17 -9.52 5.88 3.22
CA THR A 17 -10.85 5.41 3.62
C THR A 17 -10.82 4.89 5.07
N ASP A 18 -11.82 5.28 5.86
CA ASP A 18 -11.97 4.77 7.23
C ASP A 18 -12.32 3.27 7.22
N LEU A 19 -11.35 2.48 7.63
CA LEU A 19 -11.44 1.02 7.77
C LEU A 19 -11.21 0.55 9.21
N THR A 20 -11.35 1.45 10.18
CA THR A 20 -11.11 1.16 11.61
C THR A 20 -11.98 0.02 12.14
N ARG A 21 -13.21 -0.12 11.63
CA ARG A 21 -14.10 -1.25 11.94
C ARG A 21 -13.54 -2.62 11.58
N PHE A 22 -12.56 -2.67 10.68
CA PHE A 22 -11.84 -3.89 10.29
C PHE A 22 -10.46 -3.97 10.93
N HIS A 23 -10.14 -3.08 11.87
CA HIS A 23 -8.82 -2.92 12.46
C HIS A 23 -7.72 -2.64 11.43
N ILE A 24 -8.07 -1.95 10.35
CA ILE A 24 -7.16 -1.57 9.27
C ILE A 24 -6.90 -0.07 9.36
N ARG A 25 -5.62 0.29 9.59
CA ARG A 25 -5.17 1.69 9.73
C ARG A 25 -4.82 2.33 8.40
N TYR A 26 -4.16 1.58 7.53
CA TYR A 26 -3.72 2.05 6.22
C TYR A 26 -4.56 1.40 5.13
N SER A 27 -5.05 2.21 4.20
CA SER A 27 -5.85 1.74 3.07
C SER A 27 -5.13 1.82 1.74
N HIS A 28 -4.03 2.59 1.65
CA HIS A 28 -3.36 2.89 0.40
C HIS A 28 -1.85 2.89 0.53
N SER A 29 -1.14 2.36 -0.47
CA SER A 29 0.32 2.35 -0.52
C SER A 29 0.87 2.70 -1.90
N GLY A 30 2.15 3.06 -1.96
CA GLY A 30 2.91 3.36 -3.15
C GLY A 30 4.41 3.38 -2.89
N PHE A 31 5.17 3.71 -3.92
CA PHE A 31 6.62 3.91 -3.84
C PHE A 31 6.96 5.39 -3.87
N THR A 32 7.59 5.91 -2.82
CA THR A 32 8.18 7.24 -2.92
C THR A 32 9.58 7.14 -3.51
N LEU A 33 9.85 7.92 -4.56
CA LEU A 33 11.00 7.76 -5.44
C LEU A 33 11.77 9.09 -5.55
N LYS A 34 13.04 9.10 -5.12
CA LYS A 34 13.90 10.29 -5.15
C LYS A 34 14.19 10.77 -6.55
N LYS A 35 14.36 9.83 -7.49
CA LYS A 35 14.72 10.10 -8.90
C LYS A 35 13.50 10.08 -9.83
N ASN A 36 12.30 10.41 -9.33
CA ASN A 36 11.14 10.52 -10.19
C ASN A 36 11.27 11.78 -11.09
N GLU A 37 10.94 11.64 -12.38
CA GLU A 37 11.08 12.71 -13.38
C GLU A 37 10.15 13.91 -13.10
N ASN A 38 8.98 13.66 -12.48
CA ASN A 38 8.00 14.71 -12.21
C ASN A 38 8.44 15.63 -11.05
N THR A 39 8.86 15.04 -9.93
CA THR A 39 9.44 15.76 -8.78
C THR A 39 10.15 14.77 -7.86
N PRO A 40 11.26 15.18 -7.22
CA PRO A 40 11.93 14.34 -6.22
C PRO A 40 10.96 13.89 -5.13
N TRP A 41 11.07 12.62 -4.76
CA TRP A 41 10.24 11.98 -3.73
C TRP A 41 8.74 11.93 -4.04
N SER A 42 8.33 12.06 -5.30
CA SER A 42 6.94 11.78 -5.65
C SER A 42 6.59 10.33 -5.38
N VAL A 43 5.33 10.09 -5.10
CA VAL A 43 4.78 8.76 -4.84
C VAL A 43 4.18 8.20 -6.12
N ARG A 44 4.75 7.10 -6.61
CA ARG A 44 4.18 6.30 -7.70
C ARG A 44 3.21 5.28 -7.13
N GLN A 45 2.02 5.28 -7.65
CA GLN A 45 0.91 4.48 -7.15
C GLN A 45 -0.06 4.09 -8.25
N LEU A 46 -0.82 3.01 -8.04
CA LEU A 46 -2.02 2.77 -8.81
C LEU A 46 -3.13 3.67 -8.25
N TYR A 47 -3.72 4.47 -9.11
CA TYR A 47 -4.84 5.34 -8.81
C TYR A 47 -6.06 4.95 -9.65
N TYR A 48 -7.25 4.96 -9.05
CA TYR A 48 -8.51 4.78 -9.78
C TYR A 48 -9.19 6.12 -9.99
N GLY A 49 -9.29 6.55 -11.24
CA GLY A 49 -9.98 7.75 -11.63
C GLY A 49 -11.50 7.53 -11.65
N CYS A 50 -12.24 8.22 -10.79
CA CYS A 50 -13.71 8.11 -10.76
C CYS A 50 -14.36 8.64 -12.05
N GLU A 51 -13.75 9.61 -12.69
CA GLU A 51 -14.23 10.20 -13.95
C GLU A 51 -14.05 9.23 -15.12
N ASP A 52 -12.85 8.67 -15.25
CA ASP A 52 -12.52 7.75 -16.34
C ASP A 52 -12.93 6.30 -16.06
N GLN A 53 -13.28 5.99 -14.81
CA GLN A 53 -13.59 4.65 -14.31
C GLN A 53 -12.52 3.62 -14.65
N LYS A 54 -11.25 4.02 -14.61
CA LYS A 54 -10.11 3.18 -14.98
C LYS A 54 -8.97 3.32 -13.98
N PRO A 55 -8.25 2.21 -13.73
CA PRO A 55 -6.99 2.28 -13.02
C PRO A 55 -5.91 2.93 -13.90
N SER A 56 -5.04 3.70 -13.29
CA SER A 56 -3.88 4.33 -13.93
C SER A 56 -2.68 4.35 -13.00
N ILE A 57 -1.47 4.45 -13.56
CA ILE A 57 -0.29 4.74 -12.77
C ILE A 57 -0.17 6.26 -12.64
N PHE A 58 -0.06 6.71 -11.40
CA PHE A 58 -0.04 8.13 -11.08
C PHE A 58 1.14 8.48 -10.19
N ASP A 59 1.89 9.50 -10.58
CA ASP A 59 2.97 10.07 -9.79
C ASP A 59 2.47 11.33 -9.08
N GLN A 60 2.32 11.27 -7.78
CA GLN A 60 1.82 12.36 -6.95
C GLN A 60 2.95 12.94 -6.10
N GLY A 61 3.04 14.26 -6.04
CA GLY A 61 3.96 14.91 -5.09
C GLY A 61 3.67 14.47 -3.65
N LEU A 62 4.73 14.31 -2.85
CA LEU A 62 4.63 13.78 -1.49
C LEU A 62 3.60 14.53 -0.64
N SER A 63 3.58 15.86 -0.71
CA SER A 63 2.59 16.68 0.02
C SER A 63 1.16 16.31 -0.36
N GLY A 64 0.85 16.18 -1.65
CA GLY A 64 -0.47 15.79 -2.10
C GLY A 64 -0.85 14.37 -1.69
N PHE A 65 0.12 13.43 -1.67
CA PHE A 65 -0.12 12.09 -1.17
C PHE A 65 -0.45 12.07 0.34
N LEU A 66 0.18 12.94 1.12
CA LEU A 66 0.00 13.00 2.57
C LEU A 66 -1.24 13.78 3.01
N MET A 67 -1.79 14.64 2.14
CA MET A 67 -2.99 15.42 2.47
C MET A 67 -4.21 14.52 2.62
N THR A 68 -4.86 14.59 3.78
CA THR A 68 -6.17 14.00 4.04
C THR A 68 -7.22 15.09 4.05
N HIS A 69 -8.46 14.74 3.74
CA HIS A 69 -9.55 15.72 3.56
C HIS A 69 -10.31 16.06 4.85
N ASP A 70 -9.96 15.48 6.00
CA ASP A 70 -10.69 15.72 7.25
C ASP A 70 -9.72 15.96 8.41
N ASP A 71 -9.67 17.19 8.90
CA ASP A 71 -8.80 17.62 10.00
C ASP A 71 -9.19 17.00 11.35
N ASN A 72 -10.39 16.44 11.48
CA ASN A 72 -10.88 15.85 12.72
C ASN A 72 -10.47 14.39 12.89
N ILE A 73 -10.03 13.73 11.83
CA ILE A 73 -9.63 12.33 11.84
C ILE A 73 -8.11 12.22 11.83
N PRO A 74 -7.49 11.45 12.74
CA PRO A 74 -6.05 11.24 12.71
C PRO A 74 -5.58 10.70 11.36
N SER A 75 -4.62 11.38 10.74
CA SER A 75 -3.98 10.93 9.51
C SER A 75 -2.72 10.16 9.85
N TYR A 76 -2.67 8.89 9.47
CA TYR A 76 -1.50 8.03 9.69
C TYR A 76 -0.75 7.78 8.41
N VAL A 77 0.57 7.77 8.52
CA VAL A 77 1.50 7.45 7.44
C VAL A 77 2.56 6.49 7.97
N SER A 78 2.85 5.45 7.22
CA SER A 78 3.95 4.54 7.48
C SER A 78 4.96 4.59 6.34
N VAL A 79 6.24 4.57 6.66
CA VAL A 79 7.34 4.55 5.69
C VAL A 79 8.28 3.40 6.04
N LEU A 80 8.51 2.50 5.07
CA LEU A 80 9.52 1.46 5.17
C LEU A 80 10.78 1.89 4.42
N LEU A 81 11.88 1.92 5.14
CA LEU A 81 13.22 2.17 4.60
C LEU A 81 13.96 0.84 4.55
N LEU A 82 14.36 0.44 3.35
CA LEU A 82 15.02 -0.83 3.09
C LEU A 82 16.54 -0.62 2.93
N PRO A 83 17.34 -1.67 3.15
CA PRO A 83 18.77 -1.66 2.78
C PRO A 83 18.97 -1.37 1.29
N LYS A 84 20.19 -0.92 0.98
CA LYS A 84 20.50 -0.43 -0.36
C LYS A 84 20.23 -1.42 -1.50
N PRO A 85 20.58 -2.71 -1.43
CA PRO A 85 20.33 -3.65 -2.53
C PRO A 85 18.85 -3.78 -2.87
N GLU A 86 18.00 -3.91 -1.85
CA GLU A 86 16.55 -4.05 -2.00
C GLU A 86 15.91 -2.75 -2.47
N THR A 87 16.41 -1.62 -1.95
CA THR A 87 15.99 -0.28 -2.38
C THR A 87 16.32 -0.02 -3.85
N ASP A 88 17.56 -0.33 -4.28
CA ASP A 88 18.00 -0.12 -5.66
C ASP A 88 17.17 -0.96 -6.64
N ALA A 89 16.92 -2.23 -6.30
CA ALA A 89 16.06 -3.12 -7.09
C ALA A 89 14.63 -2.59 -7.17
N MET A 90 14.07 -2.19 -6.05
CA MET A 90 12.72 -1.62 -5.96
C MET A 90 12.61 -0.31 -6.76
N ALA A 91 13.56 0.62 -6.58
CA ALA A 91 13.58 1.89 -7.30
C ALA A 91 13.69 1.69 -8.82
N LYS A 92 14.60 0.80 -9.26
CA LYS A 92 14.76 0.46 -10.67
C LYS A 92 13.46 -0.09 -11.26
N THR A 93 12.80 -1.01 -10.57
CA THR A 93 11.54 -1.62 -10.99
C THR A 93 10.41 -0.59 -11.02
N ALA A 94 10.28 0.21 -9.96
CA ALA A 94 9.21 1.21 -9.86
C ALA A 94 9.38 2.36 -10.87
N LEU A 95 10.59 2.69 -11.31
CA LEU A 95 10.86 3.71 -12.33
C LEU A 95 10.74 3.16 -13.75
N ASP A 96 10.62 1.86 -13.94
CA ASP A 96 10.34 1.27 -15.25
C ASP A 96 8.88 1.51 -15.64
N ASN A 97 8.64 2.53 -16.47
CA ASN A 97 7.31 2.93 -16.91
C ASN A 97 6.60 1.81 -17.68
N LYS A 98 7.35 1.04 -18.48
CA LYS A 98 6.78 -0.07 -19.25
C LYS A 98 6.29 -1.16 -18.29
N LEU A 99 7.13 -1.62 -17.38
CA LEU A 99 6.77 -2.65 -16.41
C LEU A 99 5.61 -2.21 -15.49
N SER A 100 5.63 -0.94 -15.06
CA SER A 100 4.56 -0.37 -14.24
C SER A 100 3.18 -0.49 -14.92
N VAL A 101 3.13 -0.26 -16.23
CA VAL A 101 1.90 -0.36 -17.04
C VAL A 101 1.57 -1.82 -17.35
N GLU A 102 2.55 -2.67 -17.65
CA GLU A 102 2.33 -4.11 -17.93
C GLU A 102 1.78 -4.86 -16.70
N LEU A 103 2.10 -4.40 -15.51
CA LEU A 103 1.54 -4.91 -14.24
C LEU A 103 0.19 -4.28 -13.86
N LEU A 104 -0.27 -3.27 -14.60
CA LEU A 104 -1.55 -2.64 -14.32
C LEU A 104 -2.70 -3.53 -14.77
N GLY A 105 -3.63 -3.83 -13.87
CA GLY A 105 -4.88 -4.53 -14.19
C GLY A 105 -5.85 -3.63 -14.95
N ASN A 106 -6.64 -4.22 -15.84
CA ASN A 106 -7.64 -3.46 -16.60
C ASN A 106 -8.81 -2.99 -15.74
N ASP A 107 -9.18 -3.79 -14.75
CA ASP A 107 -10.35 -3.57 -13.91
C ASP A 107 -9.95 -3.43 -12.44
N TYR A 108 -10.51 -2.41 -11.80
CA TYR A 108 -10.27 -2.12 -10.39
C TYR A 108 -11.32 -2.75 -9.49
N SER A 109 -10.87 -3.28 -8.34
CA SER A 109 -11.76 -3.59 -7.23
C SER A 109 -11.03 -3.30 -5.90
N ALA A 110 -11.62 -2.49 -5.03
CA ALA A 110 -11.00 -2.17 -3.74
C ALA A 110 -10.77 -3.40 -2.87
N ASN A 111 -11.60 -4.44 -3.03
CA ASN A 111 -11.49 -5.74 -2.37
C ASN A 111 -10.92 -6.84 -3.27
N ALA A 112 -10.19 -6.51 -4.33
CA ALA A 112 -9.63 -7.51 -5.23
C ALA A 112 -8.94 -8.66 -4.48
N TYR A 113 -9.24 -9.90 -4.89
CA TYR A 113 -8.57 -11.07 -4.33
C TYR A 113 -7.08 -11.03 -4.68
N ALA A 114 -6.24 -11.11 -3.66
CA ALA A 114 -4.80 -10.89 -3.78
C ALA A 114 -4.09 -11.82 -4.79
N PHE A 115 -4.72 -12.93 -5.18
CA PHE A 115 -4.16 -13.92 -6.09
C PHE A 115 -5.07 -14.17 -7.31
N SER A 116 -5.72 -13.11 -7.78
CA SER A 116 -6.49 -13.11 -9.03
C SER A 116 -6.02 -12.00 -9.95
N THR A 117 -6.06 -12.25 -11.25
CA THR A 117 -5.76 -11.25 -12.28
C THR A 117 -7.00 -10.58 -12.86
N ILE A 118 -8.20 -10.95 -12.41
CA ILE A 118 -9.48 -10.39 -12.89
C ILE A 118 -9.58 -8.92 -12.48
N TYR A 119 -9.36 -8.64 -11.20
CA TYR A 119 -9.33 -7.27 -10.65
C TYR A 119 -7.96 -6.97 -10.04
N GLN A 120 -7.74 -5.69 -9.73
CA GLN A 120 -6.57 -5.23 -9.00
C GLN A 120 -6.95 -4.06 -8.09
N ASN A 121 -6.37 -3.99 -6.88
CA ASN A 121 -6.36 -2.79 -6.08
C ASN A 121 -4.97 -2.14 -6.04
N CYS A 122 -4.87 -0.94 -5.48
CA CYS A 122 -3.63 -0.19 -5.41
C CYS A 122 -2.51 -0.95 -4.67
N ASN A 123 -2.83 -1.63 -3.58
CA ASN A 123 -1.85 -2.35 -2.77
C ASN A 123 -1.39 -3.65 -3.44
N GLN A 124 -2.28 -4.31 -4.17
CA GLN A 124 -1.92 -5.50 -4.96
C GLN A 124 -0.90 -5.15 -6.04
N TRP A 125 -1.06 -4.01 -6.73
CA TRP A 125 -0.08 -3.53 -7.69
C TRP A 125 1.29 -3.32 -7.03
N VAL A 126 1.35 -2.71 -5.84
CA VAL A 126 2.61 -2.55 -5.09
C VAL A 126 3.24 -3.92 -4.77
N ALA A 127 2.46 -4.89 -4.29
CA ALA A 127 2.98 -6.23 -4.01
C ALA A 127 3.49 -6.94 -5.28
N GLU A 128 2.77 -6.83 -6.39
CA GLU A 128 3.18 -7.39 -7.70
C GLU A 128 4.46 -6.72 -8.23
N MET A 129 4.63 -5.41 -8.05
CA MET A 129 5.88 -4.69 -8.36
C MET A 129 7.06 -5.18 -7.50
N LEU A 130 6.86 -5.43 -6.21
CA LEU A 130 7.89 -5.99 -5.33
C LEU A 130 8.30 -7.40 -5.76
N ALA A 131 7.37 -8.21 -6.27
CA ALA A 131 7.69 -9.51 -6.82
C ALA A 131 8.67 -9.42 -8.00
N PHE A 132 8.51 -8.44 -8.89
CA PHE A 132 9.47 -8.19 -9.98
C PHE A 132 10.78 -7.61 -9.48
N ALA A 133 10.75 -6.74 -8.49
CA ALA A 133 11.96 -6.15 -7.93
C ALA A 133 12.90 -7.20 -7.34
N TRP A 134 12.35 -8.22 -6.68
CA TRP A 134 13.15 -9.17 -5.90
C TRP A 134 13.10 -10.61 -6.42
N GLY A 135 12.22 -10.91 -7.38
CA GLY A 135 11.99 -12.26 -7.88
C GLY A 135 12.81 -12.64 -9.11
N ASN A 136 13.56 -11.70 -9.70
CA ASN A 136 14.22 -11.92 -10.99
C ASN A 136 13.29 -12.52 -12.06
N LEU A 137 12.05 -12.02 -12.13
CA LEU A 137 11.03 -12.52 -13.02
C LEU A 137 11.25 -12.04 -14.46
N SER A 138 10.98 -12.92 -15.43
CA SER A 138 11.05 -12.55 -16.84
C SER A 138 9.89 -11.64 -17.23
N SER A 139 10.19 -10.57 -18.00
CA SER A 139 9.24 -9.53 -18.40
C SER A 139 8.77 -9.69 -19.86
N ASN A 140 8.46 -10.91 -20.28
CA ASN A 140 8.05 -11.18 -21.67
C ASN A 140 6.53 -11.38 -21.85
N ASP A 141 5.83 -11.87 -20.85
CA ASP A 141 4.39 -12.14 -20.87
C ASP A 141 3.86 -12.44 -19.46
N ASP A 142 2.54 -12.49 -19.31
CA ASP A 142 1.83 -12.98 -18.12
C ASP A 142 2.33 -12.41 -16.80
N PHE A 143 2.61 -11.14 -16.77
CA PHE A 143 3.29 -10.42 -15.68
C PHE A 143 2.63 -10.64 -14.32
N ARG A 144 1.31 -10.44 -14.24
CA ARG A 144 0.58 -10.52 -12.97
C ARG A 144 0.53 -11.94 -12.41
N ASN A 145 0.31 -12.96 -13.25
CA ASN A 145 0.33 -14.35 -12.78
C ASN A 145 1.72 -14.76 -12.27
N LYS A 146 2.80 -14.34 -12.94
CA LYS A 146 4.18 -14.58 -12.47
C LYS A 146 4.44 -13.90 -11.13
N ALA A 147 4.03 -12.65 -10.98
CA ALA A 147 4.16 -11.92 -9.72
C ALA A 147 3.39 -12.62 -8.58
N GLN A 148 2.14 -12.99 -8.80
CA GLN A 148 1.30 -13.66 -7.81
C GLN A 148 1.81 -15.07 -7.45
N ALA A 149 2.31 -15.83 -8.44
CA ALA A 149 2.93 -17.13 -8.19
C ALA A 149 4.18 -16.98 -7.31
N TRP A 150 5.01 -15.98 -7.61
CA TRP A 150 6.18 -15.68 -6.80
C TRP A 150 5.81 -15.24 -5.38
N LEU A 151 4.83 -14.35 -5.22
CA LEU A 151 4.34 -13.91 -3.92
C LEU A 151 3.84 -15.09 -3.07
N LYS A 152 3.07 -16.01 -3.66
CA LYS A 152 2.64 -17.27 -3.00
C LYS A 152 3.82 -18.12 -2.57
N ALA A 153 4.77 -18.36 -3.47
CA ALA A 153 5.96 -19.16 -3.21
C ALA A 153 6.87 -18.55 -2.12
N ASN A 154 6.79 -17.24 -1.92
CA ASN A 154 7.56 -16.51 -0.91
C ASN A 154 6.73 -16.11 0.33
N ALA A 155 5.65 -16.85 0.59
CA ALA A 155 4.83 -16.73 1.80
C ALA A 155 4.17 -15.35 1.99
N TYR A 156 3.85 -14.63 0.92
CA TYR A 156 3.00 -13.45 1.02
C TYR A 156 1.62 -13.84 1.54
N LYS A 157 1.19 -13.17 2.61
CA LYS A 157 -0.11 -13.41 3.23
C LYS A 157 -0.98 -12.16 3.08
N PRO A 158 -2.05 -12.21 2.28
CA PRO A 158 -3.00 -11.10 2.21
C PRO A 158 -3.70 -10.91 3.55
N THR A 159 -4.29 -9.75 3.74
CA THR A 159 -5.12 -9.44 4.92
C THR A 159 -6.49 -10.12 4.78
N ASP A 160 -6.89 -10.86 5.79
CA ASP A 160 -8.23 -11.39 5.91
C ASP A 160 -9.18 -10.29 6.43
N ILE A 161 -10.15 -9.90 5.62
CA ILE A 161 -11.17 -8.92 5.98
C ILE A 161 -12.47 -9.67 6.29
N ASP A 162 -12.87 -9.72 7.56
CA ASP A 162 -14.12 -10.32 8.00
C ASP A 162 -15.29 -9.35 7.77
N ALA A 163 -16.10 -9.63 6.76
CA ALA A 163 -17.22 -8.80 6.35
C ALA A 163 -18.57 -9.22 6.97
N LYS A 164 -18.61 -10.21 7.90
CA LYS A 164 -19.85 -10.78 8.42
C LYS A 164 -20.85 -9.74 8.94
N TYR A 165 -20.36 -8.70 9.62
CA TYR A 165 -21.19 -7.66 10.22
C TYR A 165 -21.23 -6.36 9.42
N SER A 166 -20.32 -6.18 8.47
CA SER A 166 -20.12 -4.92 7.75
C SER A 166 -20.53 -4.99 6.28
N TYR A 167 -20.90 -6.16 5.79
CA TYR A 167 -21.14 -6.40 4.37
C TYR A 167 -22.18 -5.45 3.78
N VAL A 168 -23.30 -5.21 4.48
CA VAL A 168 -24.37 -4.35 3.99
C VAL A 168 -23.94 -2.88 3.93
N VAL A 169 -23.17 -2.43 4.90
CA VAL A 169 -22.66 -1.04 4.95
C VAL A 169 -21.56 -0.83 3.93
N TRP A 170 -20.70 -1.81 3.76
CA TRP A 170 -19.59 -1.77 2.81
C TRP A 170 -20.10 -1.78 1.36
N VAL A 171 -21.06 -2.67 1.06
CA VAL A 171 -21.72 -2.77 -0.24
C VAL A 171 -22.55 -1.52 -0.55
N GLY A 172 -23.20 -0.92 0.45
CA GLY A 172 -24.09 0.22 0.25
C GLY A 172 -23.40 1.51 -0.21
N HIS A 173 -22.16 1.76 0.22
CA HIS A 173 -21.46 3.01 -0.08
C HIS A 173 -20.43 2.93 -1.22
N MET A 174 -20.01 1.71 -1.62
CA MET A 174 -18.91 1.52 -2.57
C MET A 174 -19.21 0.45 -3.64
N ILE A 175 -20.46 0.13 -3.87
CA ILE A 175 -20.89 -0.93 -4.83
C ILE A 175 -20.13 -0.89 -6.17
N PRO A 176 -19.88 0.26 -6.79
CA PRO A 176 -19.15 0.29 -8.07
C PRO A 176 -17.70 -0.16 -7.99
N LEU A 177 -17.11 -0.16 -6.78
CA LEU A 177 -15.69 -0.48 -6.56
C LEU A 177 -15.47 -1.82 -5.84
N LEU A 178 -16.53 -2.60 -5.60
CA LEU A 178 -16.46 -3.87 -4.90
C LEU A 178 -16.97 -4.99 -5.76
N HIS A 179 -16.15 -6.00 -5.95
CA HIS A 179 -16.49 -7.17 -6.74
C HIS A 179 -16.16 -8.46 -5.99
N THR A 180 -16.88 -9.53 -6.30
CA THR A 180 -16.69 -10.84 -5.65
C THR A 180 -16.36 -11.95 -6.63
N LYS A 181 -16.39 -11.69 -7.94
CA LYS A 181 -16.17 -12.70 -8.98
C LYS A 181 -14.78 -13.33 -8.98
N ASP A 182 -13.81 -12.63 -8.44
CA ASP A 182 -12.41 -13.06 -8.37
C ASP A 182 -12.10 -13.85 -7.09
N HIS A 183 -12.99 -13.83 -6.12
CA HIS A 183 -12.78 -14.54 -4.85
C HIS A 183 -13.15 -16.03 -4.95
N PRO A 184 -12.38 -16.92 -4.28
CA PRO A 184 -12.76 -18.32 -4.10
C PRO A 184 -14.15 -18.43 -3.44
N SER A 185 -14.95 -19.41 -3.86
CA SER A 185 -16.29 -19.63 -3.30
C SER A 185 -16.28 -19.82 -1.78
N GLU A 186 -15.27 -20.51 -1.26
CA GLU A 186 -15.09 -20.68 0.18
C GLU A 186 -14.93 -19.35 0.93
N ASN A 187 -14.23 -18.39 0.35
CA ASN A 187 -14.06 -17.06 0.94
C ASN A 187 -15.39 -16.30 0.97
N ILE A 188 -16.17 -16.42 -0.11
CA ILE A 188 -17.50 -15.79 -0.22
C ILE A 188 -18.45 -16.38 0.82
N ASP A 189 -18.49 -17.73 0.94
CA ASP A 189 -19.36 -18.44 1.89
C ASP A 189 -19.02 -18.07 3.34
N ARG A 190 -17.73 -17.94 3.64
CA ARG A 190 -17.24 -17.52 4.97
C ARG A 190 -17.32 -16.02 5.19
N LYS A 191 -17.57 -15.21 4.16
CA LYS A 191 -17.52 -13.75 4.16
C LYS A 191 -16.16 -13.19 4.64
N ILE A 192 -15.09 -13.90 4.30
CA ILE A 192 -13.72 -13.49 4.58
C ILE A 192 -13.04 -13.20 3.24
N PHE A 193 -12.68 -11.94 3.03
CA PHE A 193 -12.04 -11.50 1.79
C PHE A 193 -10.54 -11.36 2.02
N GLN A 194 -9.75 -12.03 1.19
CA GLN A 194 -8.28 -11.98 1.22
C GLN A 194 -7.77 -10.90 0.27
N VAL A 195 -7.45 -9.77 0.83
CA VAL A 195 -7.13 -8.53 0.09
C VAL A 195 -5.70 -8.09 0.36
N SER A 196 -4.99 -7.65 -0.66
CA SER A 196 -3.71 -6.97 -0.46
C SER A 196 -3.95 -5.62 0.20
N MET A 197 -3.52 -5.50 1.46
CA MET A 197 -3.56 -4.25 2.23
C MET A 197 -2.14 -3.82 2.59
N PRO A 198 -1.91 -2.53 2.92
CA PRO A 198 -0.59 -2.05 3.29
C PRO A 198 0.06 -2.85 4.43
N ALA A 199 -0.72 -3.26 5.44
CA ALA A 199 -0.22 -4.08 6.55
C ALA A 199 0.33 -5.43 6.08
N ALA A 200 -0.29 -6.07 5.08
CA ALA A 200 0.21 -7.32 4.50
C ALA A 200 1.54 -7.10 3.75
N ILE A 201 1.69 -5.96 3.08
CA ILE A 201 2.94 -5.58 2.42
C ILE A 201 4.04 -5.33 3.46
N GLU A 202 3.75 -4.57 4.51
CA GLU A 202 4.69 -4.29 5.60
C GLU A 202 5.18 -5.59 6.26
N GLU A 203 4.27 -6.50 6.58
CA GLU A 203 4.60 -7.79 7.19
C GLU A 203 5.44 -8.66 6.25
N PHE A 204 5.10 -8.69 4.96
CA PHE A 204 5.87 -9.41 3.95
C PHE A 204 7.30 -8.87 3.82
N VAL A 205 7.45 -7.55 3.76
CA VAL A 205 8.76 -6.88 3.67
C VAL A 205 9.57 -7.14 4.94
N LYS A 206 8.97 -7.01 6.12
CA LYS A 206 9.60 -7.29 7.41
C LYS A 206 10.17 -8.70 7.52
N ASN A 207 9.42 -9.68 7.03
CA ASN A 207 9.80 -11.09 7.13
C ASN A 207 10.80 -11.53 6.05
N ARG A 208 10.95 -10.75 4.98
CA ARG A 208 11.78 -11.08 3.84
C ARG A 208 13.11 -10.34 3.80
N VAL A 209 13.12 -9.11 4.26
CA VAL A 209 14.29 -8.21 4.14
C VAL A 209 14.85 -7.91 5.51
N ASP A 210 16.10 -8.27 5.73
CA ASP A 210 16.80 -7.94 6.98
C ASP A 210 17.06 -6.43 7.11
N ASN A 211 17.07 -5.93 8.34
CA ASN A 211 17.39 -4.54 8.65
C ASN A 211 16.46 -3.48 8.03
N VAL A 212 15.19 -3.84 7.78
CA VAL A 212 14.17 -2.85 7.40
C VAL A 212 13.85 -1.96 8.58
N SER A 213 13.82 -0.66 8.35
CA SER A 213 13.37 0.31 9.34
C SER A 213 11.97 0.80 8.99
N ARG A 214 11.10 0.86 10.00
CA ARG A 214 9.76 1.45 9.87
C ARG A 214 9.67 2.73 10.67
N VAL A 215 9.09 3.75 10.05
CA VAL A 215 8.75 5.01 10.72
C VAL A 215 7.26 5.25 10.51
N GLU A 216 6.52 5.33 11.59
CA GLU A 216 5.11 5.74 11.57
C GLU A 216 4.99 7.19 11.99
N MET A 217 4.11 7.92 11.32
CA MET A 217 3.76 9.29 11.66
C MET A 217 2.26 9.42 11.74
N CYS A 218 1.77 10.22 12.65
CA CYS A 218 0.38 10.66 12.61
C CYS A 218 0.26 12.16 12.83
N LEU A 219 -0.73 12.75 12.17
CA LEU A 219 -1.10 14.15 12.30
C LEU A 219 -2.48 14.24 12.95
N LYS A 220 -2.60 15.01 14.02
CA LYS A 220 -3.85 15.38 14.67
C LYS A 220 -3.67 16.64 15.51
N ASP A 221 -4.68 17.50 15.55
CA ASP A 221 -4.71 18.71 16.39
C ASP A 221 -3.43 19.56 16.23
N ASN A 222 -2.98 19.77 14.99
CA ASN A 222 -1.77 20.52 14.64
C ASN A 222 -0.48 19.97 15.30
N ARG A 223 -0.44 18.66 15.60
CA ARG A 223 0.73 17.97 16.13
C ARG A 223 1.06 16.75 15.29
N ILE A 224 2.34 16.52 15.07
CA ILE A 224 2.86 15.33 14.40
C ILE A 224 3.52 14.46 15.47
N VAL A 225 3.05 13.24 15.63
CA VAL A 225 3.71 12.21 16.44
C VAL A 225 4.50 11.31 15.51
N ILE A 226 5.73 10.99 15.86
CA ILE A 226 6.65 10.15 15.07
C ILE A 226 7.14 9.00 15.92
N HIS A 227 6.83 7.78 15.50
CA HIS A 227 7.32 6.55 16.09
C HIS A 227 8.33 5.86 15.17
N ARG A 228 9.42 5.32 15.76
CA ARG A 228 10.41 4.51 15.02
C ARG A 228 10.40 3.09 15.56
N GLY A 229 9.95 2.17 14.74
CA GLY A 229 9.83 0.78 15.14
C GLY A 229 8.61 0.11 14.50
N TRP A 230 8.39 -1.14 14.89
CA TRP A 230 7.31 -1.96 14.34
C TRP A 230 6.01 -1.84 15.13
N ASP A 231 6.09 -1.33 16.35
CA ASP A 231 4.90 -1.03 17.12
C ASP A 231 4.17 0.17 16.51
N SER A 232 2.87 0.22 16.71
CA SER A 232 2.05 1.30 16.15
C SER A 232 1.81 2.38 17.18
N ILE A 233 1.78 3.64 16.74
CA ILE A 233 1.29 4.76 17.54
C ILE A 233 -0.13 4.40 18.03
N ALA A 234 -0.43 4.69 19.30
CA ALA A 234 -1.74 4.40 19.86
C ALA A 234 -2.87 5.11 19.09
N ASP A 235 -4.04 4.49 19.05
CA ASP A 235 -5.21 5.05 18.37
C ASP A 235 -5.54 6.46 18.87
N GLY A 236 -6.00 7.30 17.97
CA GLY A 236 -6.25 8.70 18.27
C GLY A 236 -5.00 9.59 18.20
N CYS A 237 -3.87 9.08 17.67
CA CYS A 237 -2.59 9.80 17.56
C CYS A 237 -1.99 10.17 18.94
N ILE A 238 -2.05 9.23 19.89
CA ILE A 238 -1.55 9.42 21.25
C ILE A 238 -0.08 9.01 21.28
N ALA A 239 0.80 9.96 21.62
CA ALA A 239 2.24 9.71 21.71
C ALA A 239 2.58 8.81 22.90
N GLY A 240 3.41 7.81 22.65
CA GLY A 240 4.07 6.99 23.67
C GLY A 240 5.35 7.65 24.22
N PRO A 241 6.00 6.99 25.19
CA PRO A 241 7.18 7.56 25.85
C PRO A 241 8.42 7.65 24.93
N GLU A 242 8.46 6.87 23.85
CA GLU A 242 9.58 6.83 22.90
C GLU A 242 9.29 7.62 21.59
N ASP A 243 8.14 8.30 21.53
CA ASP A 243 7.72 9.02 20.34
C ASP A 243 8.21 10.47 20.35
N ASP A 244 8.62 10.96 19.19
CA ASP A 244 8.86 12.38 18.98
C ASP A 244 7.53 13.10 18.73
N VAL A 245 7.35 14.28 19.33
CA VAL A 245 6.18 15.14 19.07
C VAL A 245 6.65 16.48 18.54
N LEU A 246 6.16 16.85 17.37
CA LEU A 246 6.49 18.10 16.68
C LEU A 246 5.20 18.91 16.40
N PRO A 247 5.27 20.26 16.41
CA PRO A 247 4.18 21.05 15.88
C PRO A 247 4.06 20.81 14.36
N ALA A 248 2.84 20.73 13.85
CA ALA A 248 2.60 20.85 12.42
C ALA A 248 2.65 22.34 12.06
N SER A 249 3.63 22.74 11.25
CA SER A 249 3.83 24.13 10.81
C SER A 249 2.93 24.48 9.65
#